data_17d92d7dd81ff94b5f6fd7ceda8b0c78
#
_entry.id   17d92d7dd81ff94b5f6fd7ceda8b0c78
#
_cell.length_a   1.000
_cell.length_b   1.000
_cell.length_c   1.000
_cell.angle_alpha   90.00
_cell.angle_beta   90.00
_cell.angle_gamma   90.00
#
_symmetry.space_group_name_H-M   'P 1'
#
loop_
_entity.id
_entity.type
_entity.pdbx_description
1 polymer ?
#
loop_
_entity_poly.entity_id
_entity_poly.type
_entity_poly.pdbx_seq_one_letter_code
_entity_poly.pdbx_strand_id
1 'polypeptide(L)'
;EIGADRVADAVAAKALYGAPVIVVDCGTATNMEVGDADGRFIGGVIAPGVETSAAALFSHATKLGAIDLVDPHTAIGHNTEEAIQAGIVYGEADRVDGIIRRIFAQLGYETPVVATGGLASRVAAQSQTITAINPELTLEGLRLVYEAQEGAASV
;
A
#
# COMPACT_ATOMS: atom_id res chain seq x y z
N GLU A 1 15.98 9.21 -6.26
CA GLU A 1 15.37 8.78 -7.53
C GLU A 1 14.09 8.02 -7.16
N ILE A 2 12.95 8.38 -7.77
CA ILE A 2 11.65 7.76 -7.48
C ILE A 2 11.45 6.65 -8.52
N GLY A 3 11.06 5.45 -8.08
CA GLY A 3 10.75 4.34 -8.98
C GLY A 3 9.60 4.68 -9.95
N ALA A 4 9.66 4.13 -11.17
CA ALA A 4 8.67 4.41 -12.21
C ALA A 4 7.26 3.92 -11.83
N ASP A 5 7.17 2.85 -11.09
CA ASP A 5 5.94 2.30 -10.50
C ASP A 5 5.24 3.29 -9.58
N ARG A 6 5.99 3.92 -8.67
CA ARG A 6 5.48 4.92 -7.73
C ARG A 6 4.97 6.18 -8.44
N VAL A 7 5.65 6.59 -9.51
CA VAL A 7 5.19 7.70 -10.36
C VAL A 7 3.91 7.31 -11.07
N ALA A 8 3.84 6.11 -11.63
CA ALA A 8 2.66 5.59 -12.30
C ALA A 8 1.44 5.57 -11.36
N ASP A 9 1.60 5.04 -10.16
CA ASP A 9 0.55 5.00 -9.14
C ASP A 9 0.02 6.40 -8.80
N ALA A 10 0.92 7.36 -8.59
CA ALA A 10 0.53 8.74 -8.29
C ALA A 10 -0.22 9.41 -9.47
N VAL A 11 0.22 9.16 -10.70
CA VAL A 11 -0.44 9.68 -11.92
C VAL A 11 -1.83 9.08 -12.08
N ALA A 12 -1.97 7.76 -11.95
CA ALA A 12 -3.28 7.09 -12.06
C ALA A 12 -4.23 7.51 -10.96
N ALA A 13 -3.77 7.55 -9.72
CA ALA A 13 -4.59 7.95 -8.58
C ALA A 13 -5.14 9.36 -8.75
N LYS A 14 -4.29 10.31 -9.18
CA LYS A 14 -4.73 11.67 -9.48
C LYS A 14 -5.77 11.71 -10.61
N ALA A 15 -5.56 10.95 -11.67
CA ALA A 15 -6.46 10.93 -12.83
C ALA A 15 -7.82 10.31 -12.50
N LEU A 16 -7.85 9.24 -11.70
CA LEU A 16 -9.06 8.47 -11.42
C LEU A 16 -9.80 8.94 -10.16
N TYR A 17 -9.10 9.42 -9.16
CA TYR A 17 -9.66 9.77 -7.85
C TYR A 17 -9.56 11.26 -7.52
N GLY A 18 -8.85 12.03 -8.36
CA GLY A 18 -8.63 13.45 -8.12
C GLY A 18 -7.46 13.73 -7.17
N ALA A 19 -7.42 14.97 -6.66
CA ALA A 19 -6.44 15.41 -5.69
C ALA A 19 -7.13 16.18 -4.56
N PRO A 20 -6.66 16.03 -3.32
CA PRO A 20 -5.55 15.20 -2.86
C PRO A 20 -5.89 13.70 -2.85
N VAL A 21 -4.86 12.83 -2.87
CA VAL A 21 -5.03 11.38 -2.83
C VAL A 21 -3.77 10.71 -2.28
N ILE A 22 -3.93 9.62 -1.53
CA ILE A 22 -2.82 8.74 -1.11
C ILE A 22 -3.02 7.37 -1.76
N VAL A 23 -1.94 6.81 -2.29
CA VAL A 23 -1.89 5.42 -2.75
C VAL A 23 -1.17 4.57 -1.71
N VAL A 24 -1.67 3.37 -1.48
CA VAL A 24 -1.00 2.31 -0.71
C VAL A 24 -0.81 1.12 -1.63
N ASP A 25 0.41 0.92 -2.12
CA ASP A 25 0.77 -0.26 -2.91
C ASP A 25 1.25 -1.39 -1.99
N CYS A 26 0.47 -2.47 -1.93
CA CYS A 26 0.69 -3.64 -1.08
C CYS A 26 1.36 -4.76 -1.89
N GLY A 27 2.66 -4.64 -2.11
CA GLY A 27 3.51 -5.60 -2.82
C GLY A 27 4.60 -6.22 -1.95
N THR A 28 5.78 -6.47 -2.54
CA THR A 28 6.99 -6.89 -1.82
C THR A 28 7.40 -5.88 -0.75
N ALA A 29 7.30 -4.59 -1.08
CA ALA A 29 7.24 -3.50 -0.12
C ALA A 29 5.80 -3.01 -0.01
N THR A 30 5.46 -2.36 1.10
CA THR A 30 4.27 -1.53 1.21
C THR A 30 4.70 -0.08 1.03
N ASN A 31 4.36 0.48 -0.11
CA ASN A 31 4.65 1.87 -0.45
C ASN A 31 3.42 2.74 -0.19
N MET A 32 3.65 3.99 0.17
CA MET A 32 2.60 5.01 0.26
C MET A 32 3.05 6.23 -0.53
N GLU A 33 2.28 6.62 -1.54
CA GLU A 33 2.51 7.78 -2.36
C GLU A 33 1.52 8.88 -1.98
N VAL A 34 2.03 10.08 -1.67
CA VAL A 34 1.21 11.21 -1.21
C VAL A 34 1.11 12.28 -2.29
N GLY A 35 -0.09 12.48 -2.80
CA GLY A 35 -0.46 13.61 -3.65
C GLY A 35 -1.15 14.70 -2.84
N ASP A 36 -0.65 15.94 -2.93
CA ASP A 36 -1.23 17.10 -2.26
C ASP A 36 -2.49 17.64 -2.95
N ALA A 37 -3.10 18.67 -2.37
CA ALA A 37 -4.31 19.31 -2.91
C ALA A 37 -4.11 19.92 -4.31
N ASP A 38 -2.89 20.27 -4.68
CA ASP A 38 -2.55 20.74 -6.04
C ASP A 38 -2.28 19.58 -7.02
N GLY A 39 -2.36 18.35 -6.53
CA GLY A 39 -2.08 17.13 -7.31
C GLY A 39 -0.60 16.93 -7.61
N ARG A 40 0.28 17.45 -6.77
CA ARG A 40 1.72 17.21 -6.84
C ARG A 40 2.08 16.01 -5.95
N PHE A 41 2.94 15.15 -6.47
CA PHE A 41 3.57 14.13 -5.64
C PHE A 41 4.57 14.81 -4.67
N ILE A 42 4.30 14.71 -3.38
CA ILE A 42 5.11 15.39 -2.34
C ILE A 42 5.99 14.44 -1.54
N GLY A 43 5.97 13.16 -1.84
CA GLY A 43 6.76 12.14 -1.17
C GLY A 43 5.94 10.94 -0.75
N GLY A 44 6.48 10.13 0.14
CA GLY A 44 5.79 8.93 0.60
C GLY A 44 6.56 8.14 1.63
N VAL A 45 6.13 6.90 1.85
CA VAL A 45 6.69 5.97 2.83
C VAL A 45 6.99 4.65 2.12
N ILE A 46 8.05 3.98 2.54
CA ILE A 46 8.38 2.62 2.10
C ILE A 46 8.58 1.76 3.35
N ALA A 47 7.89 0.64 3.40
CA ALA A 47 7.99 -0.33 4.48
C ALA A 47 8.09 -1.76 3.91
N PRO A 48 8.57 -2.74 4.68
CA PRO A 48 8.49 -4.14 4.25
C PRO A 48 7.03 -4.56 4.06
N GLY A 49 6.70 -5.23 2.95
CA GLY A 49 5.36 -5.79 2.74
C GLY A 49 5.09 -7.00 3.63
N VAL A 50 3.85 -7.50 3.58
CA VAL A 50 3.37 -8.65 4.38
C VAL A 50 4.26 -9.87 4.19
N GLU A 51 4.50 -10.28 2.93
CA GLU A 51 5.30 -11.47 2.61
C GLU A 51 6.78 -11.29 3.00
N THR A 52 7.33 -10.09 2.79
CA THR A 52 8.70 -9.77 3.19
C THR A 52 8.87 -9.82 4.71
N SER A 53 7.90 -9.29 5.46
CA SER A 53 7.88 -9.34 6.93
C SER A 53 7.80 -10.78 7.44
N ALA A 54 6.93 -11.58 6.84
CA ALA A 54 6.79 -13.00 7.17
C ALA A 54 8.07 -13.79 6.85
N ALA A 55 8.65 -13.59 5.66
CA ALA A 55 9.89 -14.25 5.26
C ALA A 55 11.06 -13.90 6.19
N ALA A 56 11.17 -12.64 6.62
CA ALA A 56 12.17 -12.22 7.58
C ALA A 56 11.99 -12.93 8.92
N LEU A 57 10.75 -13.06 9.42
CA LEU A 57 10.46 -13.79 10.65
C LEU A 57 10.82 -15.26 10.52
N PHE A 58 10.43 -15.92 9.41
CA PHE A 58 10.67 -17.34 9.17
C PHE A 58 12.16 -17.67 8.96
N SER A 59 12.95 -16.76 8.37
CA SER A 59 14.39 -16.96 8.17
C SER A 59 15.16 -17.08 9.48
N HIS A 60 14.63 -16.52 10.56
CA HIS A 60 15.23 -16.57 11.91
C HIS A 60 14.62 -17.64 12.81
N ALA A 61 13.58 -18.33 12.36
CA ALA A 61 12.84 -19.33 13.14
C ALA A 61 12.92 -20.72 12.50
N THR A 62 13.95 -21.48 12.85
CA THR A 62 14.29 -22.78 12.23
C THR A 62 13.24 -23.89 12.35
N LYS A 63 12.10 -23.66 13.03
CA LYS A 63 11.05 -24.66 13.28
C LYS A 63 9.67 -24.27 12.72
N LEU A 64 9.55 -23.11 12.07
CA LEU A 64 8.27 -22.68 11.50
C LEU A 64 8.16 -23.17 10.06
N GLY A 65 7.16 -24.03 9.79
CA GLY A 65 6.77 -24.40 8.43
C GLY A 65 6.11 -23.25 7.69
N ALA A 66 5.68 -23.48 6.45
CA ALA A 66 4.89 -22.52 5.69
C ALA A 66 3.56 -22.25 6.45
N ILE A 67 3.28 -20.99 6.73
CA ILE A 67 2.04 -20.52 7.37
C ILE A 67 1.29 -19.66 6.36
N ASP A 68 0.01 -19.96 6.15
CA ASP A 68 -0.86 -19.12 5.33
C ASP A 68 -1.16 -17.81 6.07
N LEU A 69 -0.85 -16.68 5.42
CA LEU A 69 -1.09 -15.35 5.97
C LEU A 69 -2.54 -14.93 5.74
N VAL A 70 -3.44 -15.48 6.54
CA VAL A 70 -4.87 -15.20 6.54
C VAL A 70 -5.29 -14.51 7.84
N ASP A 71 -6.50 -13.95 7.85
CA ASP A 71 -7.09 -13.40 9.06
C ASP A 71 -7.30 -14.50 10.11
N PRO A 72 -6.65 -14.44 11.27
CA PRO A 72 -6.84 -15.42 12.36
C PRO A 72 -8.14 -15.21 13.14
N HIS A 73 -8.93 -14.18 12.85
CA HIS A 73 -10.13 -13.77 13.56
C HIS A 73 -9.94 -13.57 15.09
N THR A 74 -8.70 -13.40 15.52
CA THR A 74 -8.33 -13.13 16.91
C THR A 74 -7.04 -12.31 16.97
N ALA A 75 -7.01 -11.32 17.83
CA ALA A 75 -5.79 -10.56 18.11
C ALA A 75 -4.87 -11.28 19.11
N ILE A 76 -5.42 -12.23 19.88
CA ILE A 76 -4.68 -13.06 20.83
C ILE A 76 -4.64 -14.48 20.27
N GLY A 77 -3.53 -14.83 19.60
CA GLY A 77 -3.34 -16.18 19.07
C GLY A 77 -3.21 -17.23 20.17
N HIS A 78 -3.95 -18.34 20.05
CA HIS A 78 -3.93 -19.46 20.99
C HIS A 78 -2.87 -20.51 20.64
N ASN A 79 -2.24 -20.37 19.49
CA ASN A 79 -1.14 -21.19 19.02
C ASN A 79 -0.17 -20.31 18.20
N THR A 80 0.99 -20.89 17.83
CA THR A 80 2.03 -20.15 17.10
C THR A 80 1.58 -19.62 15.76
N GLU A 81 0.76 -20.38 15.02
CA GLU A 81 0.25 -19.98 13.71
C GLU A 81 -0.66 -18.75 13.84
N GLU A 82 -1.69 -18.82 14.68
CA GLU A 82 -2.58 -17.67 14.94
C GLU A 82 -1.81 -16.43 15.45
N ALA A 83 -0.83 -16.63 16.33
CA ALA A 83 -0.02 -15.53 16.86
C ALA A 83 0.81 -14.84 15.75
N ILE A 84 1.36 -15.61 14.80
CA ILE A 84 2.09 -15.07 13.65
C ILE A 84 1.13 -14.39 12.69
N GLN A 85 0.00 -15.01 12.37
CA GLN A 85 -1.03 -14.41 11.50
C GLN A 85 -1.52 -13.08 12.08
N ALA A 86 -1.84 -13.01 13.36
CA ALA A 86 -2.25 -11.77 14.02
C ALA A 86 -1.15 -10.69 13.93
N GLY A 87 0.08 -11.06 14.25
CA GLY A 87 1.22 -10.13 14.20
C GLY A 87 1.52 -9.60 12.80
N ILE A 88 1.40 -10.43 11.77
CA ILE A 88 1.70 -10.04 10.38
C ILE A 88 0.49 -9.36 9.73
N VAL A 89 -0.70 -9.95 9.80
CA VAL A 89 -1.88 -9.46 9.07
C VAL A 89 -2.43 -8.19 9.71
N TYR A 90 -2.70 -8.23 11.02
CA TYR A 90 -3.18 -7.03 11.73
C TYR A 90 -2.07 -5.99 11.87
N GLY A 91 -0.83 -6.44 12.13
CA GLY A 91 0.32 -5.54 12.20
C GLY A 91 0.55 -4.74 10.93
N GLU A 92 0.30 -5.32 9.75
CA GLU A 92 0.34 -4.60 8.48
C GLU A 92 -0.77 -3.55 8.37
N ALA A 93 -2.00 -3.93 8.62
CA ALA A 93 -3.14 -3.01 8.55
C ALA A 93 -2.99 -1.86 9.55
N ASP A 94 -2.62 -2.16 10.78
CA ASP A 94 -2.40 -1.14 11.82
C ASP A 94 -1.22 -0.23 11.50
N ARG A 95 -0.16 -0.75 10.90
CA ARG A 95 0.96 0.05 10.40
C ARG A 95 0.52 1.01 9.31
N VAL A 96 -0.23 0.51 8.32
CA VAL A 96 -0.80 1.34 7.24
C VAL A 96 -1.67 2.44 7.84
N ASP A 97 -2.64 2.08 8.66
CA ASP A 97 -3.56 3.03 9.29
C ASP A 97 -2.83 4.04 10.16
N GLY A 98 -1.87 3.59 10.95
CA GLY A 98 -1.08 4.46 11.83
C GLY A 98 -0.25 5.47 11.04
N ILE A 99 0.36 5.06 9.94
CA ILE A 99 1.14 5.94 9.07
C ILE A 99 0.21 6.91 8.32
N ILE A 100 -0.91 6.45 7.76
CA ILE A 100 -1.89 7.31 7.09
C ILE A 100 -2.40 8.40 8.03
N ARG A 101 -2.73 8.06 9.28
CA ARG A 101 -3.14 9.08 10.27
C ARG A 101 -2.05 10.11 10.56
N ARG A 102 -0.78 9.72 10.56
CA ARG A 102 0.36 10.65 10.69
C ARG A 102 0.48 11.56 9.46
N ILE A 103 0.27 11.01 8.26
CA ILE A 103 0.26 11.80 7.01
C ILE A 103 -0.89 12.81 7.06
N PHE A 104 -2.11 12.41 7.43
CA PHE A 104 -3.24 13.33 7.60
C PHE A 104 -2.95 14.44 8.59
N ALA A 105 -2.35 14.11 9.73
CA ALA A 105 -1.94 15.10 10.72
C ALA A 105 -0.90 16.09 10.17
N GLN A 106 0.03 15.63 9.35
CA GLN A 106 1.04 16.48 8.71
C GLN A 106 0.46 17.36 7.60
N LEU A 107 -0.49 16.83 6.82
CA LEU A 107 -1.20 17.57 5.76
C LEU A 107 -2.18 18.60 6.35
N GLY A 108 -2.76 18.31 7.51
CA GLY A 108 -3.81 19.11 8.13
C GLY A 108 -5.22 18.80 7.58
N TYR A 109 -5.36 17.75 6.76
CA TYR A 109 -6.62 17.26 6.20
C TYR A 109 -6.57 15.78 5.90
N GLU A 110 -7.73 15.14 5.82
CA GLU A 110 -7.90 13.78 5.33
C GLU A 110 -8.11 13.76 3.82
N THR A 111 -7.78 12.63 3.18
CA THR A 111 -7.85 12.44 1.73
C THR A 111 -8.29 11.01 1.42
N PRO A 112 -8.85 10.74 0.23
CA PRO A 112 -9.02 9.38 -0.24
C PRO A 112 -7.71 8.59 -0.18
N VAL A 113 -7.82 7.33 0.23
CA VAL A 113 -6.70 6.38 0.32
C VAL A 113 -7.03 5.18 -0.57
N VAL A 114 -6.28 5.00 -1.64
CA VAL A 114 -6.50 3.95 -2.64
C VAL A 114 -5.44 2.87 -2.48
N ALA A 115 -5.88 1.64 -2.23
CA ALA A 115 -4.97 0.50 -2.16
C ALA A 115 -4.85 -0.19 -3.53
N THR A 116 -3.62 -0.59 -3.86
CA THR A 116 -3.26 -1.39 -5.04
C THR A 116 -2.26 -2.47 -4.64
N GLY A 117 -1.85 -3.31 -5.60
CA GLY A 117 -0.93 -4.41 -5.37
C GLY A 117 -1.62 -5.73 -5.01
N GLY A 118 -0.86 -6.81 -5.06
CA GLY A 118 -1.40 -8.18 -4.93
C GLY A 118 -2.05 -8.50 -3.58
N LEU A 119 -1.70 -7.77 -2.52
CA LEU A 119 -2.22 -7.97 -1.16
C LEU A 119 -3.18 -6.86 -0.71
N ALA A 120 -3.52 -5.92 -1.59
CA ALA A 120 -4.38 -4.78 -1.27
C ALA A 120 -5.70 -5.17 -0.62
N SER A 121 -6.40 -6.18 -1.15
CA SER A 121 -7.67 -6.63 -0.60
C SER A 121 -7.56 -7.20 0.81
N ARG A 122 -6.46 -7.90 1.12
CA ARG A 122 -6.23 -8.46 2.47
C ARG A 122 -5.96 -7.36 3.49
N VAL A 123 -5.11 -6.40 3.12
CA VAL A 123 -4.79 -5.26 3.99
C VAL A 123 -6.00 -4.37 4.19
N ALA A 124 -6.72 -4.05 3.12
CA ALA A 124 -7.91 -3.20 3.17
C ALA A 124 -9.05 -3.81 4.00
N ALA A 125 -9.18 -5.15 4.03
CA ALA A 125 -10.19 -5.83 4.85
C ALA A 125 -10.01 -5.58 6.36
N GLN A 126 -8.79 -5.25 6.80
CA GLN A 126 -8.45 -4.98 8.21
C GLN A 126 -8.16 -3.49 8.46
N SER A 127 -8.01 -2.68 7.41
CA SER A 127 -7.71 -1.26 7.51
C SER A 127 -8.96 -0.42 7.78
N GLN A 128 -8.79 0.66 8.53
CA GLN A 128 -9.82 1.67 8.80
C GLN A 128 -9.66 2.93 7.92
N THR A 129 -8.51 3.09 7.27
CA THR A 129 -8.19 4.31 6.50
C THR A 129 -8.29 4.13 4.99
N ILE A 130 -8.16 2.91 4.48
CA ILE A 130 -8.29 2.62 3.05
C ILE A 130 -9.74 2.81 2.63
N THR A 131 -9.96 3.67 1.61
CA THR A 131 -11.30 4.04 1.14
C THR A 131 -11.69 3.37 -0.18
N ALA A 132 -10.70 2.90 -0.96
CA ALA A 132 -10.91 2.22 -2.23
C ALA A 132 -9.79 1.22 -2.54
N ILE A 133 -10.09 0.22 -3.36
CA ILE A 133 -9.13 -0.76 -3.86
C ILE A 133 -9.16 -0.72 -5.39
N ASN A 134 -7.98 -0.61 -6.00
CA ASN A 134 -7.84 -0.64 -7.46
C ASN A 134 -6.63 -1.51 -7.84
N PRO A 135 -6.83 -2.79 -8.19
CA PRO A 135 -5.75 -3.70 -8.54
C PRO A 135 -4.99 -3.31 -9.81
N GLU A 136 -5.62 -2.55 -10.71
CA GLU A 136 -5.08 -2.14 -12.01
C GLU A 136 -4.40 -0.76 -11.98
N LEU A 137 -4.30 -0.13 -10.79
CA LEU A 137 -3.86 1.27 -10.67
C LEU A 137 -2.50 1.52 -11.33
N THR A 138 -1.50 0.68 -11.05
CA THR A 138 -0.16 0.80 -11.60
C THR A 138 -0.15 0.67 -13.13
N LEU A 139 -0.91 -0.29 -13.68
CA LEU A 139 -1.02 -0.48 -15.13
C LEU A 139 -1.69 0.72 -15.80
N GLU A 140 -2.74 1.26 -15.20
CA GLU A 140 -3.38 2.48 -15.67
C GLU A 140 -2.41 3.67 -15.66
N GLY A 141 -1.61 3.79 -14.62
CA GLY A 141 -0.59 4.83 -14.53
C GLY A 141 0.48 4.71 -15.60
N LEU A 142 0.98 3.51 -15.85
CA LEU A 142 1.95 3.27 -16.92
C LEU A 142 1.36 3.62 -18.30
N ARG A 143 0.10 3.27 -18.54
CA ARG A 143 -0.62 3.62 -19.77
C ARG A 143 -0.71 5.15 -19.92
N LEU A 144 -1.12 5.87 -18.89
CA LEU A 144 -1.26 7.32 -18.92
C LEU A 144 0.08 8.04 -19.15
N VAL A 145 1.14 7.56 -18.52
CA VAL A 145 2.51 8.11 -18.71
C VAL A 145 2.98 7.87 -20.14
N TYR A 146 2.76 6.68 -20.69
CA TYR A 146 3.14 6.34 -22.07
C TYR A 146 2.40 7.23 -23.09
N GLU A 147 1.08 7.36 -22.97
CA GLU A 147 0.26 8.20 -23.86
C GLU A 147 0.68 9.68 -23.83
N ALA A 148 1.03 10.19 -22.63
CA ALA A 148 1.50 11.56 -22.49
C ALA A 148 2.87 11.78 -23.20
N GLN A 149 3.75 10.78 -23.19
CA GLN A 149 5.03 10.84 -23.88
C GLN A 149 4.88 10.80 -25.39
N GLU A 150 3.99 9.93 -25.92
CA GLU A 150 3.71 9.87 -27.36
C GLU A 150 3.06 11.14 -27.87
N GLY A 151 2.11 11.71 -27.12
CA GLY A 151 1.49 13.00 -27.47
C GLY A 151 2.49 14.15 -27.52
N ALA A 152 3.51 14.15 -26.66
CA ALA A 152 4.58 15.16 -26.64
C ALA A 152 5.60 14.97 -27.77
N ALA A 153 5.81 13.74 -28.27
CA ALA A 153 6.72 13.43 -29.36
C ALA A 153 6.13 13.72 -30.77
N SER A 154 4.83 13.99 -30.84
CA SER A 154 4.09 14.21 -32.11
C SER A 154 3.88 15.70 -32.42
N VAL A 155 4.46 16.62 -31.64
CA VAL A 155 4.48 18.08 -31.82
C VAL A 155 5.90 18.54 -32.05
#